data_f1c3aa039d4d130a24dd9dde6e80a6f5
#
_entry.id   f1c3aa039d4d130a24dd9dde6e80a6f5
#
_cell.length_a   1.000
_cell.length_b   1.000
_cell.length_c   1.000
_cell.angle_alpha   90.00
_cell.angle_beta   90.00
_cell.angle_gamma   90.00
#
_symmetry.space_group_name_H-M   'P 1'
#
loop_
_entity.id
_entity.type
_entity.pdbx_description
1 polymer ?
#
loop_
_entity_poly.entity_id
_entity_poly.type
_entity_poly.pdbx_seq_one_letter_code
_entity_poly.pdbx_strand_id
1 'polypeptide(L)'
;MQRTIEIRTDDLSGEATRRLIARHLAGMHDTSPPDSVHALDIDALRHPSLSVWSAWIDGELAGVGALKALDPDRGEIKSMRVDDRFLGFGVGRALLRHIMDDARRRGMSTLWLETGTTPEFLPAQRLYESEGFTLCGPFGDYALDPFSVFMTRVL
;
A
#
# COMPACT_ATOMS: atom_id res chain seq x y z
N MET A 1 -7.68 18.90 18.99
CA MET A 1 -8.37 19.05 17.70
C MET A 1 -7.93 17.91 16.78
N GLN A 2 -8.87 17.15 16.27
CA GLN A 2 -8.55 16.10 15.30
C GLN A 2 -8.28 16.73 13.94
N ARG A 3 -7.17 16.31 13.31
CA ARG A 3 -6.89 16.68 11.94
C ARG A 3 -7.70 15.81 10.98
N THR A 4 -8.30 16.42 9.99
CA THR A 4 -9.05 15.68 8.96
C THR A 4 -8.08 15.14 7.92
N ILE A 5 -8.21 13.84 7.63
CA ILE A 5 -7.48 13.19 6.55
C ILE A 5 -8.37 13.21 5.32
N GLU A 6 -7.90 13.84 4.25
CA GLU A 6 -8.57 13.85 2.95
C GLU A 6 -7.91 12.83 2.03
N ILE A 7 -8.69 11.92 1.46
CA ILE A 7 -8.17 10.93 0.51
C ILE A 7 -8.66 11.29 -0.89
N ARG A 8 -7.72 11.39 -1.82
CA ARG A 8 -7.98 11.74 -3.22
C ARG A 8 -7.48 10.65 -4.14
N THR A 9 -8.22 10.42 -5.23
CA THR A 9 -7.65 9.66 -6.36
C THR A 9 -6.45 10.44 -6.89
N ASP A 10 -5.35 9.75 -7.15
CA ASP A 10 -4.10 10.39 -7.55
C ASP A 10 -3.70 9.94 -8.96
N ASP A 11 -3.44 10.91 -9.84
CA ASP A 11 -3.05 10.65 -11.22
C ASP A 11 -1.53 10.57 -11.41
N LEU A 12 -0.76 10.68 -10.32
CA LEU A 12 0.70 10.62 -10.31
C LEU A 12 1.39 11.79 -11.00
N SER A 13 0.67 12.88 -11.28
CA SER A 13 1.26 14.08 -11.90
C SER A 13 1.86 15.05 -10.87
N GLY A 14 1.41 14.98 -9.60
CA GLY A 14 1.86 15.88 -8.56
C GLY A 14 3.28 15.57 -8.06
N GLU A 15 4.08 16.61 -7.86
CA GLU A 15 5.47 16.46 -7.44
C GLU A 15 5.59 15.81 -6.05
N ALA A 16 4.72 16.20 -5.10
CA ALA A 16 4.74 15.66 -3.75
C ALA A 16 4.52 14.15 -3.74
N THR A 17 3.52 13.66 -4.49
CA THR A 17 3.24 12.23 -4.62
C THR A 17 4.43 11.49 -5.26
N ARG A 18 4.99 12.04 -6.31
CA ARG A 18 6.15 11.43 -6.98
C ARG A 18 7.37 11.33 -6.07
N ARG A 19 7.62 12.35 -5.26
CA ARG A 19 8.71 12.33 -4.28
C ARG A 19 8.50 11.29 -3.19
N LEU A 20 7.28 11.14 -2.69
CA LEU A 20 6.98 10.15 -1.66
C LEU A 20 7.16 8.73 -2.19
N ILE A 21 6.72 8.46 -3.42
CA ILE A 21 6.90 7.16 -4.07
C ILE A 21 8.40 6.88 -4.30
N ALA A 22 9.17 7.87 -4.73
CA ALA A 22 10.61 7.72 -4.90
C ALA A 22 11.31 7.36 -3.57
N ARG A 23 10.93 8.01 -2.47
CA ARG A 23 11.46 7.69 -1.13
C ARG A 23 11.05 6.29 -0.68
N HIS A 24 9.82 5.88 -0.99
CA HIS A 24 9.36 4.53 -0.70
C HIS A 24 10.22 3.47 -1.39
N LEU A 25 10.49 3.65 -2.69
CA LEU A 25 11.36 2.75 -3.46
C LEU A 25 12.77 2.71 -2.89
N ALA A 26 13.36 3.87 -2.60
CA ALA A 26 14.69 3.95 -2.01
C ALA A 26 14.76 3.21 -0.67
N GLY A 27 13.76 3.38 0.19
CA GLY A 27 13.66 2.66 1.46
C GLY A 27 13.56 1.16 1.28
N MET A 28 12.78 0.69 0.29
CA MET A 28 12.68 -0.74 -0.01
C MET A 28 14.02 -1.32 -0.47
N HIS A 29 14.75 -0.61 -1.33
CA HIS A 29 16.08 -1.06 -1.78
C HIS A 29 17.11 -1.06 -0.66
N ASP A 30 16.99 -0.15 0.31
CA ASP A 30 17.90 -0.09 1.46
C ASP A 30 17.66 -1.23 2.47
N THR A 31 16.43 -1.75 2.57
CA THR A 31 16.03 -2.72 3.60
C THR A 31 15.88 -4.14 3.08
N SER A 32 15.90 -4.35 1.77
CA SER A 32 15.69 -5.66 1.15
C SER A 32 16.63 -5.86 -0.02
N PRO A 33 17.07 -7.13 -0.29
CA PRO A 33 17.82 -7.41 -1.52
C PRO A 33 17.03 -7.06 -2.78
N PRO A 34 17.70 -6.71 -3.90
CA PRO A 34 17.01 -6.32 -5.12
C PRO A 34 15.97 -7.32 -5.62
N ASP A 35 16.25 -8.62 -5.49
CA ASP A 35 15.32 -9.68 -5.94
C ASP A 35 14.07 -9.79 -5.04
N SER A 36 14.10 -9.19 -3.84
CA SER A 36 12.99 -9.20 -2.89
C SER A 36 12.22 -7.88 -2.86
N VAL A 37 12.58 -6.91 -3.70
CA VAL A 37 11.88 -5.63 -3.81
C VAL A 37 10.80 -5.75 -4.88
N HIS A 38 9.55 -5.67 -4.47
CA HIS A 38 8.38 -5.79 -5.34
C HIS A 38 7.59 -4.47 -5.47
N ALA A 39 8.16 -3.38 -4.95
CA ALA A 39 7.54 -2.06 -5.04
C ALA A 39 7.57 -1.54 -6.48
N LEU A 40 6.50 -0.83 -6.87
CA LEU A 40 6.31 -0.30 -8.21
C LEU A 40 6.83 1.14 -8.32
N ASP A 41 7.48 1.46 -9.44
CA ASP A 41 7.81 2.84 -9.77
C ASP A 41 6.60 3.59 -10.35
N ILE A 42 6.78 4.88 -10.65
CA ILE A 42 5.72 5.73 -11.18
C ILE A 42 5.12 5.17 -12.48
N ASP A 43 5.96 4.71 -13.40
CA ASP A 43 5.49 4.21 -14.68
C ASP A 43 4.65 2.92 -14.51
N ALA A 44 5.10 2.02 -13.65
CA ALA A 44 4.35 0.79 -13.34
C ALA A 44 3.01 1.12 -12.67
N LEU A 45 2.96 2.12 -11.79
CA LEU A 45 1.73 2.55 -11.12
C LEU A 45 0.69 3.16 -12.08
N ARG A 46 1.09 3.59 -13.27
CA ARG A 46 0.18 4.11 -14.30
C ARG A 46 -0.52 3.02 -15.12
N HIS A 47 -0.16 1.76 -14.92
CA HIS A 47 -0.81 0.66 -15.63
C HIS A 47 -2.33 0.66 -15.34
N PRO A 48 -3.20 0.34 -16.32
CA PRO A 48 -4.66 0.36 -16.12
C PRO A 48 -5.18 -0.53 -15.00
N SER A 49 -4.43 -1.58 -14.61
CA SER A 49 -4.80 -2.45 -13.48
C SER A 49 -4.58 -1.78 -12.11
N LEU A 50 -3.90 -0.64 -12.06
CA LEU A 50 -3.57 0.09 -10.83
C LEU A 50 -4.50 1.27 -10.61
N SER A 51 -4.96 1.42 -9.37
CA SER A 51 -5.63 2.62 -8.87
C SER A 51 -4.80 3.16 -7.72
N VAL A 52 -4.55 4.47 -7.71
CA VAL A 52 -3.69 5.11 -6.71
C VAL A 52 -4.45 6.20 -5.98
N TRP A 53 -4.26 6.27 -4.68
CA TRP A 53 -4.81 7.31 -3.82
C TRP A 53 -3.72 8.00 -3.04
N SER A 54 -3.96 9.27 -2.73
CA SER A 54 -3.12 10.06 -1.84
C SER A 54 -3.94 10.57 -0.67
N ALA A 55 -3.31 10.64 0.50
CA ALA A 55 -3.93 11.16 1.73
C ALA A 55 -3.29 12.49 2.07
N TRP A 56 -4.11 13.47 2.45
CA TRP A 56 -3.71 14.84 2.68
C TRP A 56 -4.18 15.31 4.05
N ILE A 57 -3.33 16.04 4.76
CA ILE A 57 -3.66 16.70 6.03
C ILE A 57 -3.24 18.17 5.90
N ASP A 58 -4.18 19.09 6.11
CA ASP A 58 -3.94 20.53 6.04
C ASP A 58 -3.22 20.96 4.74
N GLY A 59 -3.58 20.33 3.61
CA GLY A 59 -3.00 20.64 2.31
C GLY A 59 -1.62 20.02 2.05
N GLU A 60 -1.10 19.22 2.97
CA GLU A 60 0.19 18.53 2.81
C GLU A 60 -0.03 17.05 2.56
N LEU A 61 0.76 16.48 1.66
CA LEU A 61 0.72 15.04 1.38
C LEU A 61 1.20 14.24 2.58
N ALA A 62 0.35 13.35 3.08
CA ALA A 62 0.64 12.54 4.24
C ALA A 62 0.89 11.06 3.92
N GLY A 63 0.40 10.56 2.80
CA GLY A 63 0.60 9.17 2.43
C GLY A 63 0.05 8.83 1.05
N VAL A 64 0.40 7.63 0.59
CA VAL A 64 -0.08 7.06 -0.67
C VAL A 64 -0.43 5.60 -0.47
N GLY A 65 -1.28 5.08 -1.34
CA GLY A 65 -1.60 3.66 -1.40
C GLY A 65 -2.19 3.31 -2.76
N ALA A 66 -2.09 2.05 -3.14
CA ALA A 66 -2.55 1.59 -4.44
C ALA A 66 -3.24 0.24 -4.35
N LEU A 67 -4.13 -0.01 -5.32
CA LEU A 67 -4.81 -1.28 -5.51
C LEU A 67 -4.56 -1.76 -6.93
N LYS A 68 -4.02 -2.96 -7.05
CA LYS A 68 -3.84 -3.64 -8.33
C LYS A 68 -4.96 -4.66 -8.49
N ALA A 69 -5.72 -4.58 -9.59
CA ALA A 69 -6.68 -5.61 -9.93
C ALA A 69 -5.93 -6.83 -10.48
N LEU A 70 -5.94 -7.94 -9.73
CA LEU A 70 -5.36 -9.22 -10.19
C LEU A 70 -6.31 -9.89 -11.17
N ASP A 71 -7.60 -9.84 -10.87
CA ASP A 71 -8.71 -10.24 -11.71
C ASP A 71 -9.97 -9.51 -11.20
N PRO A 72 -11.16 -9.68 -11.77
CA PRO A 72 -12.37 -8.98 -11.30
C PRO A 72 -12.73 -9.24 -9.84
N ASP A 73 -12.29 -10.38 -9.29
CA ASP A 73 -12.65 -10.84 -7.94
C ASP A 73 -11.55 -10.59 -6.90
N ARG A 74 -10.30 -10.38 -7.30
CA ARG A 74 -9.15 -10.28 -6.40
C ARG A 74 -8.34 -9.02 -6.63
N GLY A 75 -7.93 -8.37 -5.54
CA GLY A 75 -7.06 -7.21 -5.60
C GLY A 75 -5.82 -7.37 -4.74
N GLU A 76 -4.76 -6.66 -5.10
CA GLU A 76 -3.52 -6.61 -4.32
C GLU A 76 -3.26 -5.17 -3.86
N ILE A 77 -3.02 -4.99 -2.57
CA ILE A 77 -2.61 -3.70 -2.01
C ILE A 77 -1.13 -3.49 -2.29
N LYS A 78 -0.78 -2.35 -2.84
CA LYS A 78 0.60 -1.99 -3.21
C LYS A 78 0.93 -0.57 -2.78
N SER A 79 2.23 -0.30 -2.66
CA SER A 79 2.76 1.07 -2.48
C SER A 79 2.19 1.83 -1.29
N MET A 80 1.85 1.13 -0.21
CA MET A 80 1.40 1.76 1.04
C MET A 80 2.57 2.45 1.72
N ARG A 81 2.51 3.77 1.79
CA ARG A 81 3.55 4.57 2.45
C ARG A 81 2.94 5.79 3.12
N VAL A 82 3.27 5.98 4.40
CA VAL A 82 2.96 7.19 5.15
C VAL A 82 4.22 8.03 5.23
N ASP A 83 4.10 9.34 4.98
CA ASP A 83 5.22 10.27 5.17
C ASP A 83 5.63 10.27 6.64
N ASP A 84 6.94 10.26 6.91
CA ASP A 84 7.47 10.14 8.27
C ASP A 84 6.95 11.25 9.20
N ARG A 85 6.67 12.43 8.67
CA ARG A 85 6.11 13.55 9.44
C ARG A 85 4.70 13.28 9.97
N PHE A 86 3.98 12.33 9.38
CA PHE A 86 2.59 12.05 9.70
C PHE A 86 2.37 10.66 10.29
N LEU A 87 3.42 10.00 10.74
CA LEU A 87 3.30 8.73 11.45
C LEU A 87 2.52 8.94 12.75
N GLY A 88 1.64 8.00 13.08
CA GLY A 88 0.81 8.07 14.27
C GLY A 88 -0.48 8.88 14.14
N PHE A 89 -0.79 9.43 12.96
CA PHE A 89 -2.03 10.20 12.73
C PHE A 89 -3.17 9.36 12.14
N GLY A 90 -2.96 8.04 11.95
CA GLY A 90 -3.99 7.17 11.38
C GLY A 90 -4.08 7.21 9.85
N VAL A 91 -3.07 7.75 9.17
CA VAL A 91 -3.06 7.89 7.70
C VAL A 91 -3.07 6.52 7.01
N GLY A 92 -2.22 5.60 7.44
CA GLY A 92 -2.16 4.25 6.86
C GLY A 92 -3.48 3.52 6.99
N ARG A 93 -4.12 3.61 8.15
CA ARG A 93 -5.43 3.00 8.39
C ARG A 93 -6.52 3.62 7.52
N ALA A 94 -6.52 4.94 7.38
CA ALA A 94 -7.48 5.64 6.53
C ALA A 94 -7.35 5.23 5.07
N LEU A 95 -6.12 5.17 4.56
CA LEU A 95 -5.84 4.70 3.20
C LEU A 95 -6.27 3.24 3.01
N LEU A 96 -5.90 2.37 3.93
CA LEU A 96 -6.24 0.95 3.86
C LEU A 96 -7.75 0.73 3.83
N ARG A 97 -8.49 1.39 4.72
CA ARG A 97 -9.96 1.29 4.77
C ARG A 97 -10.60 1.83 3.50
N HIS A 98 -10.08 2.93 2.97
CA HIS A 98 -10.57 3.49 1.70
C HIS A 98 -10.38 2.50 0.55
N ILE A 99 -9.21 1.87 0.46
CA ILE A 99 -8.91 0.87 -0.56
C ILE A 99 -9.83 -0.34 -0.41
N MET A 100 -10.04 -0.82 0.82
CA MET A 100 -10.94 -1.94 1.09
C MET A 100 -12.38 -1.63 0.67
N ASP A 101 -12.86 -0.42 0.97
CA ASP A 101 -14.21 0.01 0.58
C ASP A 101 -14.34 0.11 -0.94
N ASP A 102 -13.32 0.63 -1.63
CA ASP A 102 -13.31 0.71 -3.08
C ASP A 102 -13.33 -0.69 -3.71
N ALA A 103 -12.54 -1.62 -3.18
CA ALA A 103 -12.52 -3.01 -3.63
C ALA A 103 -13.90 -3.67 -3.48
N ARG A 104 -14.58 -3.43 -2.35
CA ARG A 104 -15.95 -3.93 -2.14
C ARG A 104 -16.92 -3.37 -3.17
N ARG A 105 -16.84 -2.07 -3.45
CA ARG A 105 -17.70 -1.42 -4.46
C ARG A 105 -17.49 -2.00 -5.86
N ARG A 106 -16.27 -2.46 -6.16
CA ARG A 106 -15.94 -3.11 -7.44
C ARG A 106 -16.39 -4.58 -7.49
N GLY A 107 -16.87 -5.16 -6.37
CA GLY A 107 -17.26 -6.55 -6.29
C GLY A 107 -16.12 -7.52 -6.04
N MET A 108 -14.97 -7.05 -5.62
CA MET A 108 -13.85 -7.92 -5.21
C MET A 108 -14.19 -8.65 -3.93
N SER A 109 -13.85 -9.95 -3.85
CA SER A 109 -14.13 -10.78 -2.67
C SER A 109 -12.94 -10.92 -1.73
N THR A 110 -11.71 -10.76 -2.23
CA THR A 110 -10.49 -10.89 -1.43
C THR A 110 -9.46 -9.85 -1.80
N LEU A 111 -8.67 -9.46 -0.78
CA LEU A 111 -7.47 -8.65 -0.97
C LEU A 111 -6.25 -9.42 -0.50
N TRP A 112 -5.14 -9.13 -1.14
CA TRP A 112 -3.84 -9.76 -0.91
C TRP A 112 -2.78 -8.66 -0.80
N LEU A 113 -1.69 -8.94 -0.11
CA LEU A 113 -0.54 -8.05 -0.06
C LEU A 113 0.75 -8.83 0.20
N GLU A 114 1.86 -8.22 -0.17
CA GLU A 114 3.20 -8.63 0.21
C GLU A 114 3.84 -7.47 0.97
N THR A 115 4.54 -7.76 2.05
CA THR A 115 5.30 -6.80 2.84
C THR A 115 6.61 -7.41 3.32
N GLY A 116 7.49 -6.61 3.91
CA GLY A 116 8.80 -7.07 4.32
C GLY A 116 8.80 -7.75 5.69
N THR A 117 9.92 -8.40 6.00
CA THR A 117 10.14 -9.13 7.27
C THR A 117 11.05 -8.38 8.25
N THR A 118 11.78 -7.35 7.79
CA THR A 118 12.68 -6.59 8.67
C THR A 118 11.89 -5.72 9.64
N PRO A 119 12.50 -5.26 10.77
CA PRO A 119 11.77 -4.50 11.80
C PRO A 119 11.04 -3.26 11.28
N GLU A 120 11.50 -2.64 10.20
CA GLU A 120 10.88 -1.46 9.61
C GLU A 120 9.45 -1.73 9.12
N PHE A 121 9.13 -2.99 8.83
CA PHE A 121 7.81 -3.40 8.33
C PHE A 121 6.85 -3.85 9.43
N LEU A 122 7.28 -3.93 10.69
CA LEU A 122 6.41 -4.34 11.80
C LEU A 122 5.18 -3.46 11.97
N PRO A 123 5.29 -2.11 11.91
CA PRO A 123 4.10 -1.27 12.02
C PRO A 123 3.07 -1.55 10.91
N ALA A 124 3.52 -1.78 9.69
CA ALA A 124 2.64 -2.12 8.57
C ALA A 124 1.97 -3.47 8.80
N GLN A 125 2.71 -4.50 9.20
CA GLN A 125 2.15 -5.82 9.49
C GLN A 125 1.08 -5.74 10.59
N ARG A 126 1.35 -4.99 11.65
CA ARG A 126 0.37 -4.79 12.76
C ARG A 126 -0.88 -4.08 12.28
N LEU A 127 -0.74 -3.09 11.42
CA LEU A 127 -1.88 -2.39 10.82
C LEU A 127 -2.75 -3.37 10.03
N TYR A 128 -2.14 -4.17 9.17
CA TYR A 128 -2.87 -5.15 8.35
C TYR A 128 -3.58 -6.18 9.24
N GLU A 129 -2.89 -6.73 10.24
CA GLU A 129 -3.50 -7.67 11.18
C GLU A 129 -4.69 -7.04 11.92
N SER A 130 -4.56 -5.79 12.36
CA SER A 130 -5.63 -5.09 13.07
C SER A 130 -6.86 -4.85 12.20
N GLU A 131 -6.70 -4.85 10.88
CA GLU A 131 -7.80 -4.69 9.92
C GLU A 131 -8.27 -6.04 9.34
N GLY A 132 -7.87 -7.15 9.93
CA GLY A 132 -8.39 -8.47 9.61
C GLY A 132 -7.60 -9.27 8.59
N PHE A 133 -6.43 -8.81 8.19
CA PHE A 133 -5.54 -9.59 7.33
C PHE A 133 -4.85 -10.68 8.14
N THR A 134 -4.69 -11.85 7.51
CA THR A 134 -4.02 -13.01 8.10
C THR A 134 -2.88 -13.48 7.20
N LEU A 135 -1.89 -14.14 7.82
CA LEU A 135 -0.75 -14.69 7.08
C LEU A 135 -1.22 -15.75 6.09
N CYS A 136 -0.61 -15.75 4.91
CA CYS A 136 -0.85 -16.75 3.87
C CYS A 136 0.44 -17.05 3.12
N GLY A 137 0.37 -17.98 2.16
CA GLY A 137 1.47 -18.27 1.25
C GLY A 137 1.56 -17.27 0.11
N PRO A 138 2.59 -17.39 -0.75
CA PRO A 138 2.72 -16.58 -1.95
C PRO A 138 1.50 -16.69 -2.86
N PHE A 139 1.18 -15.59 -3.52
CA PHE A 139 0.07 -15.50 -4.47
C PHE A 139 0.55 -14.87 -5.78
N GLY A 140 -0.25 -15.02 -6.85
CA GLY A 140 0.12 -14.48 -8.15
C GLY A 140 1.46 -15.02 -8.63
N ASP A 141 2.35 -14.14 -9.07
CA ASP A 141 3.69 -14.49 -9.53
C ASP A 141 4.75 -14.50 -8.44
N TYR A 142 4.37 -14.30 -7.18
CA TYR A 142 5.31 -14.32 -6.06
C TYR A 142 5.78 -15.74 -5.73
N ALA A 143 7.04 -15.83 -5.28
CA ALA A 143 7.61 -17.06 -4.74
C ALA A 143 7.96 -16.87 -3.26
N LEU A 144 8.13 -17.97 -2.52
CA LEU A 144 8.61 -17.91 -1.15
C LEU A 144 9.97 -17.20 -1.09
N ASP A 145 10.08 -16.24 -0.16
CA ASP A 145 11.25 -15.38 0.01
C ASP A 145 11.39 -15.05 1.49
N PRO A 146 12.59 -15.23 2.10
CA PRO A 146 12.78 -14.91 3.52
C PRO A 146 12.60 -13.42 3.84
N PHE A 147 12.61 -12.54 2.86
CA PHE A 147 12.39 -11.10 3.03
C PHE A 147 10.95 -10.67 2.78
N SER A 148 10.03 -11.61 2.48
CA SER A 148 8.63 -11.32 2.17
C SER A 148 7.67 -12.05 3.08
N VAL A 149 6.63 -11.34 3.51
CA VAL A 149 5.45 -11.85 4.21
C VAL A 149 4.24 -11.60 3.32
N PHE A 150 3.39 -12.60 3.21
CA PHE A 150 2.17 -12.53 2.41
C PHE A 150 0.96 -12.57 3.34
N MET A 151 -0.04 -11.72 3.07
CA MET A 151 -1.25 -11.63 3.87
C MET A 151 -2.47 -11.51 2.96
N THR A 152 -3.61 -11.97 3.47
CA THR A 152 -4.89 -11.94 2.74
C THR A 152 -6.04 -11.62 3.67
N ARG A 153 -7.11 -11.05 3.11
CA ARG A 153 -8.35 -10.78 3.80
C ARG A 153 -9.53 -11.00 2.88
N VAL A 154 -10.51 -11.73 3.38
CA VAL A 154 -11.83 -11.84 2.74
C VAL A 154 -12.61 -10.55 3.02
N LEU A 155 -13.20 -9.98 2.00
CA LEU A 155 -13.96 -8.73 2.10
C LEU A 155 -15.44 -8.92 2.49
#